data_2ef203855ff0cd101ff3c35a4606ba2a
#
_entry.id   2ef203855ff0cd101ff3c35a4606ba2a
#
_cell.length_a   1.000
_cell.length_b   1.000
_cell.length_c   1.000
_cell.angle_alpha   90.00
_cell.angle_beta   90.00
_cell.angle_gamma   90.00
#
_symmetry.space_group_name_H-M   'P 1'
#
loop_
_entity.id
_entity.type
_entity.pdbx_description
1 polymer ?
#
loop_
_entity_poly.entity_id
_entity_poly.type
_entity_poly.pdbx_seq_one_letter_code
_entity_poly.pdbx_strand_id
1 'polypeptide(L)'
;MPASSRIMTLPRWTALAVLAIAVILLLAPTPEGWEPKVLRGAALILFAMGFFATGVIPEFVTGLAFFAVASLIAVAPADVIFAGWSSTALWLTFGGLIVGIAVTRTGLGGRLAARLTGLFGETYKAQVAAMILVGVALSFVMPSTMGRVILLVPIALALADRLGFAEGRNGRYGLVMAVACGTWMPAVAILPANVPNMVLAGTAETLYGLHFTYGAYLLLHFPIIGVFKAIAIYFAVLMLFPDRAEGSTAKTAHTTPMTRDEKVLSYVLVITLALWALDFWHGISPAWVALSAGVVCLLPGIDLVSKDDFMTRFNTASVIYIAAVLSVAAIIVDSGVGRELAARILPLLPLDPATPATNFATLIGLGSVTGILATAPSVPAVLPPFAQDLATATGFPLVTVLMTFVLGYSTMFLPYQVPPLVVAIQLGGVSLRKAGRFTLLLAALTILFLLPLSFLWWRFLGYLP
;
A
#
# COMPACT_ATOMS: atom_id res chain seq x y z
N MET A 1 25.43 34.98 -2.75
CA MET A 1 25.03 33.63 -3.13
C MET A 1 24.57 33.68 -4.58
N PRO A 2 25.20 32.99 -5.53
CA PRO A 2 24.78 33.03 -6.93
C PRO A 2 23.46 32.27 -7.08
N ALA A 3 22.51 32.84 -7.79
CA ALA A 3 21.26 32.20 -8.20
C ALA A 3 21.60 31.00 -9.08
N SER A 4 21.56 29.80 -8.50
CA SER A 4 21.66 28.56 -9.27
C SER A 4 20.47 28.54 -10.22
N SER A 5 20.72 28.56 -11.52
CA SER A 5 19.76 28.27 -12.56
C SER A 5 19.14 26.88 -12.25
N ARG A 6 17.94 26.86 -11.69
CA ARG A 6 17.22 25.63 -11.40
C ARG A 6 16.81 24.99 -12.72
N ILE A 7 17.69 24.12 -13.25
CA ILE A 7 17.35 23.27 -14.39
C ILE A 7 16.06 22.53 -14.03
N MET A 8 14.99 22.78 -14.80
CA MET A 8 13.71 22.12 -14.58
C MET A 8 13.87 20.62 -14.87
N THR A 9 13.58 19.80 -13.86
CA THR A 9 13.64 18.35 -13.98
C THR A 9 12.43 17.82 -14.77
N LEU A 10 12.55 16.64 -15.38
CA LEU A 10 11.47 16.00 -16.16
C LEU A 10 10.12 15.97 -15.39
N PRO A 11 10.04 15.60 -14.10
CA PRO A 11 8.78 15.64 -13.35
C PRO A 11 8.15 17.04 -13.28
N ARG A 12 8.93 18.10 -13.22
CA ARG A 12 8.40 19.48 -13.21
C ARG A 12 7.80 19.87 -14.55
N TRP A 13 8.44 19.51 -15.66
CA TRP A 13 7.87 19.72 -16.99
C TRP A 13 6.56 18.95 -17.18
N THR A 14 6.53 17.69 -16.72
CA THR A 14 5.31 16.87 -16.75
C THR A 14 4.19 17.52 -15.93
N ALA A 15 4.48 17.98 -14.72
CA ALA A 15 3.49 18.65 -13.85
C ALA A 15 2.96 19.95 -14.48
N LEU A 16 3.82 20.74 -15.12
CA LEU A 16 3.40 21.95 -15.84
C LEU A 16 2.51 21.61 -17.06
N ALA A 17 2.87 20.58 -17.82
CA ALA A 17 2.04 20.11 -18.93
C ALA A 17 0.66 19.63 -18.44
N VAL A 18 0.62 18.85 -17.36
CA VAL A 18 -0.62 18.43 -16.71
C VAL A 18 -1.46 19.62 -16.29
N LEU A 19 -0.85 20.60 -15.62
CA LEU A 19 -1.57 21.83 -15.20
C LEU A 19 -2.11 22.60 -16.40
N ALA A 20 -1.28 22.79 -17.43
CA ALA A 20 -1.71 23.47 -18.64
C ALA A 20 -2.89 22.78 -19.34
N ILE A 21 -2.83 21.44 -19.48
CA ILE A 21 -3.94 20.65 -20.05
C ILE A 21 -5.17 20.75 -19.16
N ALA A 22 -5.04 20.67 -17.83
CA ALA A 22 -6.16 20.81 -16.90
C ALA A 22 -6.84 22.18 -17.03
N VAL A 23 -6.06 23.27 -17.15
CA VAL A 23 -6.59 24.63 -17.38
C VAL A 23 -7.27 24.73 -18.74
N ILE A 24 -6.67 24.17 -19.79
CA ILE A 24 -7.29 24.14 -21.13
C ILE A 24 -8.63 23.40 -21.08
N LEU A 25 -8.70 22.23 -20.43
CA LEU A 25 -9.96 21.49 -20.29
C LEU A 25 -11.00 22.27 -19.50
N LEU A 26 -10.59 23.01 -18.46
CA LEU A 26 -11.51 23.82 -17.65
C LEU A 26 -12.11 24.99 -18.42
N LEU A 27 -11.34 25.57 -19.36
CA LEU A 27 -11.73 26.74 -20.17
C LEU A 27 -12.32 26.35 -21.54
N ALA A 28 -12.19 25.08 -21.95
CA ALA A 28 -12.67 24.62 -23.25
C ALA A 28 -14.19 24.67 -23.33
N PRO A 29 -14.74 24.98 -24.51
CA PRO A 29 -16.18 24.84 -24.74
C PRO A 29 -16.57 23.36 -24.62
N THR A 30 -17.73 23.13 -24.03
CA THR A 30 -18.25 21.76 -23.86
C THR A 30 -18.58 21.17 -25.24
N PRO A 31 -18.06 19.99 -25.60
CA PRO A 31 -18.43 19.32 -26.86
C PRO A 31 -19.93 19.01 -26.93
N GLU A 32 -20.48 18.94 -28.16
CA GLU A 32 -21.88 18.56 -28.36
C GLU A 32 -22.16 17.18 -27.73
N GLY A 33 -23.23 17.08 -26.96
CA GLY A 33 -23.65 15.87 -26.26
C GLY A 33 -22.98 15.61 -24.91
N TRP A 34 -22.04 16.46 -24.49
CA TRP A 34 -21.40 16.36 -23.16
C TRP A 34 -22.03 17.31 -22.16
N GLU A 35 -22.11 16.86 -20.90
CA GLU A 35 -22.46 17.77 -19.80
C GLU A 35 -21.25 18.62 -19.39
N PRO A 36 -21.42 19.91 -19.05
CA PRO A 36 -20.30 20.77 -18.62
C PRO A 36 -19.50 20.23 -17.43
N LYS A 37 -20.16 19.46 -16.56
CA LYS A 37 -19.51 18.83 -15.40
C LYS A 37 -18.44 17.80 -15.79
N VAL A 38 -18.54 17.16 -16.97
CA VAL A 38 -17.56 16.17 -17.46
C VAL A 38 -16.20 16.82 -17.67
N LEU A 39 -16.14 17.98 -18.36
CA LEU A 39 -14.88 18.69 -18.59
C LEU A 39 -14.30 19.26 -17.32
N ARG A 40 -15.10 19.82 -16.43
CA ARG A 40 -14.64 20.32 -15.13
C ARG A 40 -14.11 19.17 -14.25
N GLY A 41 -14.83 18.05 -14.22
CA GLY A 41 -14.37 16.83 -13.55
C GLY A 41 -13.05 16.31 -14.15
N ALA A 42 -12.96 16.20 -15.48
CA ALA A 42 -11.75 15.75 -16.15
C ALA A 42 -10.54 16.64 -15.85
N ALA A 43 -10.72 17.96 -15.87
CA ALA A 43 -9.68 18.93 -15.53
C ALA A 43 -9.17 18.74 -14.08
N LEU A 44 -10.09 18.61 -13.13
CA LEU A 44 -9.78 18.44 -11.72
C LEU A 44 -9.11 17.08 -11.44
N ILE A 45 -9.62 16.00 -12.05
CA ILE A 45 -9.06 14.65 -11.94
C ILE A 45 -7.66 14.62 -12.53
N LEU A 46 -7.46 15.18 -13.72
CA LEU A 46 -6.15 15.25 -14.36
C LEU A 46 -5.15 16.03 -13.49
N PHE A 47 -5.56 17.17 -12.92
CA PHE A 47 -4.76 17.93 -11.96
C PHE A 47 -4.37 17.05 -10.77
N ALA A 48 -5.33 16.48 -10.04
CA ALA A 48 -5.07 15.72 -8.83
C ALA A 48 -4.19 14.49 -9.11
N MET A 49 -4.58 13.66 -10.09
CA MET A 49 -3.85 12.43 -10.42
C MET A 49 -2.47 12.71 -11.00
N GLY A 50 -2.33 13.74 -11.85
CA GLY A 50 -1.04 14.12 -12.41
C GLY A 50 -0.05 14.63 -11.35
N PHE A 51 -0.52 15.40 -10.36
CA PHE A 51 0.33 15.87 -9.27
C PHE A 51 0.64 14.75 -8.27
N PHE A 52 -0.29 13.84 -7.97
CA PHE A 52 0.00 12.63 -7.19
C PHE A 52 1.04 11.74 -7.88
N ALA A 53 0.95 11.57 -9.20
CA ALA A 53 1.88 10.73 -9.96
C ALA A 53 3.28 11.36 -10.09
N THR A 54 3.38 12.68 -10.30
CA THR A 54 4.67 13.37 -10.47
C THR A 54 5.40 13.62 -9.16
N GLY A 55 4.68 13.70 -8.02
CA GLY A 55 5.25 13.99 -6.71
C GLY A 55 6.00 15.33 -6.63
N VAL A 56 5.71 16.29 -7.54
CA VAL A 56 6.39 17.61 -7.59
C VAL A 56 6.09 18.45 -6.36
N ILE A 57 4.90 18.30 -5.81
CA ILE A 57 4.50 18.82 -4.51
C ILE A 57 4.08 17.66 -3.60
N PRO A 58 4.17 17.82 -2.27
CA PRO A 58 3.74 16.79 -1.34
C PRO A 58 2.30 16.35 -1.58
N GLU A 59 2.03 15.04 -1.43
CA GLU A 59 0.72 14.44 -1.71
C GLU A 59 -0.42 15.11 -0.92
N PHE A 60 -0.20 15.46 0.35
CA PHE A 60 -1.21 16.14 1.16
C PHE A 60 -1.51 17.56 0.66
N VAL A 61 -0.51 18.27 0.10
CA VAL A 61 -0.72 19.61 -0.51
C VAL A 61 -1.58 19.46 -1.76
N THR A 62 -1.31 18.45 -2.61
CA THR A 62 -2.15 18.13 -3.77
C THR A 62 -3.59 17.86 -3.32
N GLY A 63 -3.76 17.07 -2.23
CA GLY A 63 -5.08 16.76 -1.67
C GLY A 63 -5.82 18.00 -1.19
N LEU A 64 -5.16 18.89 -0.46
CA LEU A 64 -5.77 20.15 -0.01
C LEU A 64 -6.12 21.06 -1.19
N ALA A 65 -5.22 21.17 -2.18
CA ALA A 65 -5.48 21.94 -3.41
C ALA A 65 -6.66 21.36 -4.19
N PHE A 66 -6.76 20.02 -4.28
CA PHE A 66 -7.91 19.34 -4.88
C PHE A 66 -9.22 19.76 -4.19
N PHE A 67 -9.33 19.67 -2.86
CA PHE A 67 -10.53 20.08 -2.13
C PHE A 67 -10.87 21.56 -2.36
N ALA A 68 -9.86 22.44 -2.31
CA ALA A 68 -10.05 23.86 -2.52
C ALA A 68 -10.54 24.16 -3.94
N VAL A 69 -9.89 23.62 -4.96
CA VAL A 69 -10.28 23.83 -6.36
C VAL A 69 -11.66 23.22 -6.64
N ALA A 70 -11.91 21.97 -6.21
CA ALA A 70 -13.21 21.31 -6.38
C ALA A 70 -14.38 22.15 -5.83
N SER A 71 -14.17 22.73 -4.64
CA SER A 71 -15.18 23.58 -3.99
C SER A 71 -15.34 24.92 -4.71
N LEU A 72 -14.24 25.56 -5.14
CA LEU A 72 -14.28 26.86 -5.84
C LEU A 72 -14.97 26.79 -7.21
N ILE A 73 -14.72 25.71 -7.97
CA ILE A 73 -15.38 25.53 -9.28
C ILE A 73 -16.74 24.84 -9.18
N ALA A 74 -17.17 24.47 -7.96
CA ALA A 74 -18.44 23.77 -7.70
C ALA A 74 -18.64 22.56 -8.65
N VAL A 75 -17.61 21.68 -8.74
CA VAL A 75 -17.59 20.55 -9.66
C VAL A 75 -18.63 19.50 -9.32
N ALA A 76 -18.97 19.37 -8.03
CA ALA A 76 -19.94 18.43 -7.47
C ALA A 76 -20.51 18.98 -6.15
N PRO A 77 -21.58 18.39 -5.60
CA PRO A 77 -22.06 18.70 -4.25
C PRO A 77 -20.99 18.42 -3.17
N ALA A 78 -21.10 19.11 -2.03
CA ALA A 78 -20.08 19.01 -0.97
C ALA A 78 -19.93 17.60 -0.39
N ASP A 79 -20.98 16.81 -0.30
CA ASP A 79 -20.97 15.42 0.14
C ASP A 79 -20.16 14.52 -0.80
N VAL A 80 -20.16 14.80 -2.10
CA VAL A 80 -19.32 14.13 -3.09
C VAL A 80 -17.86 14.62 -3.02
N ILE A 81 -17.65 15.96 -2.92
CA ILE A 81 -16.31 16.54 -2.82
C ILE A 81 -15.58 16.01 -1.59
N PHE A 82 -16.28 15.87 -0.46
CA PHE A 82 -15.70 15.42 0.81
C PHE A 82 -16.03 13.95 1.14
N ALA A 83 -16.47 13.13 0.18
CA ALA A 83 -16.86 11.74 0.38
C ALA A 83 -15.79 10.90 1.08
N GLY A 84 -14.52 11.15 0.79
CA GLY A 84 -13.40 10.44 1.41
C GLY A 84 -13.33 10.57 2.93
N TRP A 85 -13.84 11.65 3.51
CA TRP A 85 -13.86 11.84 4.97
C TRP A 85 -14.90 10.98 5.68
N SER A 86 -15.91 10.53 4.97
CA SER A 86 -16.97 9.65 5.47
C SER A 86 -16.60 8.16 5.37
N SER A 87 -15.54 7.81 4.64
CA SER A 87 -15.14 6.43 4.41
C SER A 87 -14.61 5.75 5.67
N THR A 88 -15.07 4.52 5.93
CA THR A 88 -14.55 3.68 7.02
C THR A 88 -13.07 3.37 6.85
N ALA A 89 -12.57 3.28 5.61
CA ALA A 89 -11.16 3.06 5.33
C ALA A 89 -10.25 4.19 5.83
N LEU A 90 -10.73 5.44 5.82
CA LEU A 90 -10.01 6.56 6.41
C LEU A 90 -9.84 6.36 7.92
N TRP A 91 -10.91 5.98 8.61
CA TRP A 91 -10.92 5.77 10.06
C TRP A 91 -10.15 4.52 10.47
N LEU A 92 -10.13 3.48 9.62
CA LEU A 92 -9.23 2.32 9.79
C LEU A 92 -7.77 2.75 9.78
N THR A 93 -7.41 3.61 8.81
CA THR A 93 -6.05 4.16 8.73
C THR A 93 -5.73 5.03 9.94
N PHE A 94 -6.66 5.89 10.34
CA PHE A 94 -6.49 6.79 11.49
C PHE A 94 -6.19 6.01 12.77
N GLY A 95 -7.02 5.03 13.12
CA GLY A 95 -6.80 4.17 14.29
C GLY A 95 -5.50 3.37 14.16
N GLY A 96 -5.23 2.81 12.98
CA GLY A 96 -4.01 2.06 12.70
C GLY A 96 -2.73 2.88 12.85
N LEU A 97 -2.72 4.16 12.45
CA LEU A 97 -1.57 5.05 12.65
C LEU A 97 -1.30 5.29 14.14
N ILE A 98 -2.32 5.46 14.97
CA ILE A 98 -2.16 5.61 16.44
C ILE A 98 -1.58 4.34 17.04
N VAL A 99 -2.11 3.16 16.69
CA VAL A 99 -1.56 1.86 17.12
C VAL A 99 -0.10 1.71 16.67
N GLY A 100 0.23 2.14 15.45
CA GLY A 100 1.60 2.14 14.93
C GLY A 100 2.56 3.00 15.76
N ILE A 101 2.11 4.16 16.26
CA ILE A 101 2.88 5.00 17.19
C ILE A 101 3.09 4.25 18.50
N ALA A 102 2.05 3.61 19.06
CA ALA A 102 2.15 2.83 20.29
C ALA A 102 3.15 1.68 20.15
N VAL A 103 3.13 0.93 19.03
CA VAL A 103 4.09 -0.18 18.76
C VAL A 103 5.54 0.34 18.75
N THR A 104 5.76 1.51 18.14
CA THR A 104 7.10 2.12 18.05
C THR A 104 7.55 2.67 19.41
N ARG A 105 6.67 3.39 20.13
CA ARG A 105 6.97 4.03 21.41
C ARG A 105 7.26 3.03 22.53
N THR A 106 6.46 1.98 22.63
CA THR A 106 6.64 0.94 23.65
C THR A 106 7.86 0.06 23.41
N GLY A 107 8.38 0.03 22.17
CA GLY A 107 9.46 -0.87 21.78
C GLY A 107 9.02 -2.30 21.48
N LEU A 108 7.70 -2.60 21.55
CA LEU A 108 7.16 -3.95 21.31
C LEU A 108 7.54 -4.50 19.93
N GLY A 109 7.56 -3.65 18.90
CA GLY A 109 7.99 -4.04 17.55
C GLY A 109 9.46 -4.50 17.52
N GLY A 110 10.35 -3.76 18.16
CA GLY A 110 11.76 -4.13 18.29
C GLY A 110 11.97 -5.42 19.10
N ARG A 111 11.20 -5.62 20.20
CA ARG A 111 11.21 -6.86 20.98
C ARG A 111 10.74 -8.07 20.14
N LEU A 112 9.68 -7.92 19.36
CA LEU A 112 9.18 -8.97 18.48
C LEU A 112 10.26 -9.33 17.46
N ALA A 113 10.88 -8.32 16.84
CA ALA A 113 11.98 -8.53 15.90
C ALA A 113 13.16 -9.28 16.54
N ALA A 114 13.60 -8.85 17.73
CA ALA A 114 14.70 -9.50 18.47
C ALA A 114 14.37 -10.96 18.85
N ARG A 115 13.13 -11.23 19.28
CA ARG A 115 12.70 -12.60 19.61
C ARG A 115 12.67 -13.48 18.38
N LEU A 116 12.03 -13.03 17.28
CA LEU A 116 11.94 -13.82 16.07
C LEU A 116 13.32 -14.08 15.46
N THR A 117 14.19 -13.07 15.36
CA THR A 117 15.55 -13.27 14.87
C THR A 117 16.37 -14.19 15.77
N GLY A 118 16.13 -14.18 17.08
CA GLY A 118 16.78 -15.07 18.05
C GLY A 118 16.34 -16.53 17.98
N LEU A 119 15.14 -16.81 17.44
CA LEU A 119 14.67 -18.20 17.23
C LEU A 119 15.34 -18.88 16.04
N PHE A 120 15.86 -18.10 15.10
CA PHE A 120 16.58 -18.60 13.94
C PHE A 120 18.08 -18.65 14.21
N GLY A 121 18.76 -19.66 13.66
CA GLY A 121 20.21 -19.80 13.83
C GLY A 121 21.00 -18.62 13.20
N GLU A 122 22.28 -18.50 13.54
CA GLU A 122 23.16 -17.40 13.15
C GLU A 122 23.65 -17.47 11.68
N THR A 123 23.08 -18.34 10.86
CA THR A 123 23.41 -18.41 9.44
C THR A 123 22.73 -17.29 8.65
N TYR A 124 23.38 -16.81 7.60
CA TYR A 124 22.80 -15.82 6.70
C TYR A 124 21.39 -16.21 6.21
N LYS A 125 21.22 -17.46 5.78
CA LYS A 125 19.94 -17.99 5.29
C LYS A 125 18.84 -17.91 6.35
N ALA A 126 19.16 -18.29 7.57
CA ALA A 126 18.24 -18.25 8.70
C ALA A 126 17.82 -16.82 9.05
N GLN A 127 18.75 -15.87 9.01
CA GLN A 127 18.47 -14.47 9.32
C GLN A 127 17.69 -13.76 8.22
N VAL A 128 17.91 -14.13 6.95
CA VAL A 128 17.04 -13.67 5.84
C VAL A 128 15.60 -14.12 6.06
N ALA A 129 15.37 -15.40 6.39
CA ALA A 129 14.04 -15.93 6.68
C ALA A 129 13.41 -15.21 7.89
N ALA A 130 14.18 -15.01 8.97
CA ALA A 130 13.75 -14.31 10.16
C ALA A 130 13.30 -12.87 9.85
N MET A 131 14.08 -12.11 9.09
CA MET A 131 13.74 -10.73 8.73
C MET A 131 12.49 -10.63 7.87
N ILE A 132 12.27 -11.55 6.93
CA ILE A 132 11.02 -11.64 6.16
C ILE A 132 9.85 -11.93 7.10
N LEU A 133 9.98 -12.93 7.97
CA LEU A 133 8.94 -13.32 8.91
C LEU A 133 8.58 -12.18 9.88
N VAL A 134 9.58 -11.46 10.38
CA VAL A 134 9.37 -10.24 11.21
C VAL A 134 8.56 -9.20 10.43
N GLY A 135 8.93 -8.94 9.18
CA GLY A 135 8.21 -8.01 8.31
C GLY A 135 6.74 -8.40 8.13
N VAL A 136 6.48 -9.68 7.87
CA VAL A 136 5.13 -10.23 7.75
C VAL A 136 4.37 -10.13 9.08
N ALA A 137 4.96 -10.56 10.19
CA ALA A 137 4.32 -10.53 11.50
C ALA A 137 3.95 -9.11 11.93
N LEU A 138 4.85 -8.14 11.72
CA LEU A 138 4.56 -6.74 12.01
C LEU A 138 3.48 -6.14 11.08
N SER A 139 3.26 -6.71 9.91
CA SER A 139 2.21 -6.24 9.00
C SER A 139 0.79 -6.49 9.55
N PHE A 140 0.62 -7.45 10.44
CA PHE A 140 -0.65 -7.70 11.12
C PHE A 140 -0.96 -6.67 12.21
N VAL A 141 0.07 -6.09 12.84
CA VAL A 141 -0.10 -5.24 14.02
C VAL A 141 0.31 -3.79 13.79
N MET A 142 0.98 -3.49 12.69
CA MET A 142 1.50 -2.16 12.37
C MET A 142 1.10 -1.76 10.94
N PRO A 143 -0.01 -1.03 10.73
CA PRO A 143 -0.56 -0.72 9.41
C PRO A 143 0.33 0.15 8.51
N SER A 144 1.38 0.77 9.04
CA SER A 144 2.27 1.66 8.30
C SER A 144 3.49 0.91 7.74
N THR A 145 3.54 0.68 6.44
CA THR A 145 4.74 0.13 5.78
C THR A 145 5.98 1.01 6.00
N MET A 146 5.83 2.33 5.92
CA MET A 146 6.92 3.27 6.20
C MET A 146 7.44 3.11 7.62
N GLY A 147 6.54 3.02 8.61
CA GLY A 147 6.90 2.79 10.00
C GLY A 147 7.66 1.47 10.20
N ARG A 148 7.22 0.38 9.54
CA ARG A 148 7.94 -0.91 9.58
C ARG A 148 9.33 -0.82 8.97
N VAL A 149 9.49 -0.12 7.85
CA VAL A 149 10.80 0.09 7.19
C VAL A 149 11.74 0.88 8.10
N ILE A 150 11.30 1.99 8.66
CA ILE A 150 12.09 2.84 9.56
C ILE A 150 12.52 2.05 10.82
N LEU A 151 11.66 1.18 11.33
CA LEU A 151 11.95 0.33 12.48
C LEU A 151 12.95 -0.79 12.13
N LEU A 152 12.72 -1.49 11.02
CA LEU A 152 13.42 -2.77 10.76
C LEU A 152 14.73 -2.60 9.97
N VAL A 153 14.89 -1.57 9.14
CA VAL A 153 16.15 -1.41 8.38
C VAL A 153 17.35 -1.18 9.30
N PRO A 154 17.30 -0.34 10.35
CA PRO A 154 18.39 -0.24 11.32
C PRO A 154 18.69 -1.57 12.03
N ILE A 155 17.66 -2.38 12.33
CA ILE A 155 17.84 -3.70 12.94
C ILE A 155 18.54 -4.65 11.97
N ALA A 156 18.17 -4.64 10.68
CA ALA A 156 18.82 -5.43 9.65
C ALA A 156 20.30 -5.03 9.45
N LEU A 157 20.60 -3.73 9.52
CA LEU A 157 21.98 -3.24 9.44
C LEU A 157 22.81 -3.65 10.65
N ALA A 158 22.29 -3.51 11.87
CA ALA A 158 22.95 -3.98 13.08
C ALA A 158 23.17 -5.51 13.07
N LEU A 159 22.21 -6.26 12.53
CA LEU A 159 22.35 -7.69 12.33
C LEU A 159 23.42 -8.02 11.29
N ALA A 160 23.50 -7.26 10.20
CA ALA A 160 24.55 -7.40 9.19
C ALA A 160 25.93 -7.16 9.79
N ASP A 161 26.09 -6.11 10.61
CA ASP A 161 27.37 -5.82 11.30
C ASP A 161 27.75 -6.97 12.25
N ARG A 162 26.78 -7.51 13.01
CA ARG A 162 27.01 -8.67 13.91
C ARG A 162 27.43 -9.93 13.15
N LEU A 163 26.92 -10.15 11.93
CA LEU A 163 27.26 -11.30 11.08
C LEU A 163 28.55 -11.09 10.27
N GLY A 164 29.24 -9.96 10.45
CA GLY A 164 30.47 -9.64 9.73
C GLY A 164 30.24 -9.13 8.30
N PHE A 165 29.05 -8.67 7.96
CA PHE A 165 28.75 -8.11 6.65
C PHE A 165 29.07 -6.62 6.58
N ALA A 166 30.31 -6.28 6.24
CA ALA A 166 30.74 -4.90 6.00
C ALA A 166 29.92 -4.21 4.89
N GLU A 167 30.04 -2.89 4.80
CA GLU A 167 29.47 -2.12 3.70
C GLU A 167 29.92 -2.69 2.33
N GLY A 168 28.99 -2.78 1.40
CA GLY A 168 29.27 -3.33 0.06
C GLY A 168 29.06 -4.84 -0.07
N ARG A 169 29.01 -5.60 1.01
CA ARG A 169 28.79 -7.07 0.96
C ARG A 169 27.35 -7.42 0.60
N ASN A 170 27.20 -8.52 -0.11
CA ASN A 170 25.87 -9.01 -0.54
C ASN A 170 24.97 -9.38 0.64
N GLY A 171 25.50 -9.97 1.70
CA GLY A 171 24.71 -10.32 2.89
C GLY A 171 24.04 -9.11 3.54
N ARG A 172 24.73 -7.96 3.60
CA ARG A 172 24.16 -6.70 4.08
C ARG A 172 22.99 -6.24 3.20
N TYR A 173 23.19 -6.22 1.88
CA TYR A 173 22.13 -5.87 0.94
C TYR A 173 20.96 -6.84 0.98
N GLY A 174 21.24 -8.14 1.10
CA GLY A 174 20.23 -9.19 1.18
C GLY A 174 19.31 -9.02 2.41
N LEU A 175 19.87 -8.71 3.58
CA LEU A 175 19.07 -8.44 4.79
C LEU A 175 18.20 -7.19 4.64
N VAL A 176 18.72 -6.12 4.05
CA VAL A 176 17.94 -4.91 3.75
C VAL A 176 16.80 -5.20 2.78
N MET A 177 17.06 -5.93 1.70
CA MET A 177 16.04 -6.29 0.71
C MET A 177 15.01 -7.25 1.27
N ALA A 178 15.40 -8.16 2.17
CA ALA A 178 14.49 -9.04 2.89
C ALA A 178 13.49 -8.25 3.75
N VAL A 179 13.97 -7.23 4.47
CA VAL A 179 13.09 -6.31 5.23
C VAL A 179 12.21 -5.50 4.29
N ALA A 180 12.81 -4.83 3.32
CA ALA A 180 12.13 -3.89 2.43
C ALA A 180 10.97 -4.57 1.68
N CYS A 181 11.23 -5.73 1.06
CA CYS A 181 10.21 -6.46 0.33
C CYS A 181 9.32 -7.32 1.23
N GLY A 182 9.86 -7.88 2.32
CA GLY A 182 9.10 -8.65 3.31
C GLY A 182 8.06 -7.83 4.08
N THR A 183 8.29 -6.54 4.27
CA THR A 183 7.31 -5.63 4.91
C THR A 183 6.25 -5.09 3.96
N TRP A 184 6.49 -5.09 2.65
CA TRP A 184 5.54 -4.56 1.67
C TRP A 184 4.75 -5.64 0.95
N MET A 185 5.46 -6.56 0.26
CA MET A 185 4.80 -7.45 -0.69
C MET A 185 3.80 -8.42 -0.03
N PRO A 186 4.14 -9.15 1.05
CA PRO A 186 3.18 -9.98 1.75
C PRO A 186 2.09 -9.17 2.46
N ALA A 187 2.41 -7.93 2.88
CA ALA A 187 1.45 -7.04 3.54
C ALA A 187 0.29 -6.61 2.64
N VAL A 188 0.45 -6.66 1.31
CA VAL A 188 -0.64 -6.41 0.37
C VAL A 188 -1.80 -7.41 0.57
N ALA A 189 -1.52 -8.59 1.08
CA ALA A 189 -2.52 -9.62 1.39
C ALA A 189 -3.25 -9.40 2.73
N ILE A 190 -2.92 -8.34 3.48
CA ILE A 190 -3.48 -8.05 4.81
C ILE A 190 -4.19 -6.70 4.74
N LEU A 191 -5.50 -6.69 4.87
CA LEU A 191 -6.35 -5.53 4.57
C LEU A 191 -5.85 -4.22 5.21
N PRO A 192 -5.58 -4.10 6.52
CA PRO A 192 -5.17 -2.83 7.12
C PRO A 192 -3.68 -2.52 7.01
N ALA A 193 -2.89 -3.36 6.32
CA ALA A 193 -1.44 -3.29 6.44
C ALA A 193 -0.76 -2.17 5.62
N ASN A 194 -1.46 -1.58 4.65
CA ASN A 194 -0.89 -0.55 3.78
C ASN A 194 -1.94 0.37 3.15
N VAL A 195 -1.48 1.53 2.68
CA VAL A 195 -2.33 2.58 2.09
C VAL A 195 -3.12 2.11 0.86
N PRO A 196 -2.54 1.40 -0.13
CA PRO A 196 -3.30 0.96 -1.30
C PRO A 196 -4.52 0.09 -0.96
N ASN A 197 -4.39 -0.82 0.00
CA ASN A 197 -5.51 -1.64 0.45
C ASN A 197 -6.63 -0.77 1.04
N MET A 198 -6.26 0.25 1.82
CA MET A 198 -7.22 1.18 2.42
C MET A 198 -7.93 2.01 1.37
N VAL A 199 -7.19 2.51 0.38
CA VAL A 199 -7.77 3.24 -0.75
C VAL A 199 -8.74 2.34 -1.51
N LEU A 200 -8.38 1.09 -1.81
CA LEU A 200 -9.27 0.15 -2.50
C LEU A 200 -10.55 -0.12 -1.70
N ALA A 201 -10.41 -0.40 -0.40
CA ALA A 201 -11.56 -0.67 0.47
C ALA A 201 -12.48 0.55 0.56
N GLY A 202 -11.92 1.74 0.74
CA GLY A 202 -12.69 2.97 0.81
C GLY A 202 -13.35 3.35 -0.51
N THR A 203 -12.69 3.12 -1.64
CA THR A 203 -13.28 3.37 -2.96
C THR A 203 -14.41 2.39 -3.24
N ALA A 204 -14.24 1.10 -2.91
CA ALA A 204 -15.29 0.09 -3.05
C ALA A 204 -16.52 0.41 -2.19
N GLU A 205 -16.30 0.89 -0.96
CA GLU A 205 -17.37 1.36 -0.07
C GLU A 205 -18.06 2.60 -0.64
N THR A 206 -17.31 3.63 -1.00
CA THR A 206 -17.84 4.92 -1.46
C THR A 206 -18.61 4.80 -2.77
N LEU A 207 -18.11 4.00 -3.73
CA LEU A 207 -18.72 3.90 -5.06
C LEU A 207 -19.81 2.84 -5.16
N TYR A 208 -19.69 1.76 -4.39
CA TYR A 208 -20.49 0.56 -4.60
C TYR A 208 -21.18 0.04 -3.33
N GLY A 209 -20.95 0.67 -2.18
CA GLY A 209 -21.46 0.20 -0.88
C GLY A 209 -20.87 -1.16 -0.46
N LEU A 210 -19.73 -1.56 -1.03
CA LEU A 210 -19.09 -2.85 -0.76
C LEU A 210 -18.12 -2.74 0.42
N HIS A 211 -18.33 -3.59 1.41
CA HIS A 211 -17.45 -3.69 2.59
C HIS A 211 -16.66 -4.99 2.54
N PHE A 212 -15.34 -4.89 2.60
CA PHE A 212 -14.48 -6.08 2.65
C PHE A 212 -14.29 -6.51 4.11
N THR A 213 -14.60 -7.78 4.39
CA THR A 213 -14.27 -8.38 5.68
C THR A 213 -12.79 -8.75 5.73
N TYR A 214 -12.19 -8.64 6.91
CA TYR A 214 -10.78 -8.96 7.11
C TYR A 214 -10.47 -10.41 6.78
N GLY A 215 -11.33 -11.33 7.28
CA GLY A 215 -11.15 -12.77 7.09
C GLY A 215 -11.23 -13.18 5.63
N ALA A 216 -12.25 -12.72 4.87
CA ALA A 216 -12.39 -13.05 3.45
C ALA A 216 -11.23 -12.47 2.62
N TYR A 217 -10.81 -11.22 2.88
CA TYR A 217 -9.67 -10.61 2.20
C TYR A 217 -8.37 -11.40 2.46
N LEU A 218 -8.13 -11.77 3.72
CA LEU A 218 -6.96 -12.55 4.11
C LEU A 218 -6.96 -13.93 3.46
N LEU A 219 -8.09 -14.64 3.50
CA LEU A 219 -8.23 -15.97 2.89
C LEU A 219 -7.98 -15.94 1.37
N LEU A 220 -8.49 -14.90 0.70
CA LEU A 220 -8.34 -14.76 -0.75
C LEU A 220 -6.89 -14.51 -1.16
N HIS A 221 -6.18 -13.66 -0.44
CA HIS A 221 -4.88 -13.14 -0.88
C HIS A 221 -3.69 -13.77 -0.15
N PHE A 222 -3.79 -14.01 1.17
CA PHE A 222 -2.63 -14.33 1.99
C PHE A 222 -1.98 -15.67 1.68
N PRO A 223 -2.70 -16.76 1.35
CA PRO A 223 -2.05 -18.02 1.01
C PRO A 223 -1.06 -17.86 -0.15
N ILE A 224 -1.41 -17.11 -1.18
CA ILE A 224 -0.57 -16.98 -2.38
C ILE A 224 0.35 -15.76 -2.29
N ILE A 225 -0.21 -14.54 -2.27
CA ILE A 225 0.61 -13.32 -2.27
C ILE A 225 1.13 -12.90 -0.88
N GLY A 226 0.72 -13.60 0.17
CA GLY A 226 1.34 -13.53 1.48
C GLY A 226 2.45 -14.57 1.63
N VAL A 227 2.08 -15.84 1.75
CA VAL A 227 3.00 -16.94 2.08
C VAL A 227 3.94 -17.26 0.92
N PHE A 228 3.40 -17.62 -0.27
CA PHE A 228 4.27 -18.00 -1.39
C PHE A 228 5.10 -16.82 -1.89
N LYS A 229 4.61 -15.57 -1.77
CA LYS A 229 5.40 -14.39 -2.08
C LYS A 229 6.57 -14.21 -1.10
N ALA A 230 6.35 -14.45 0.21
CA ALA A 230 7.43 -14.43 1.21
C ALA A 230 8.50 -15.49 0.90
N ILE A 231 8.07 -16.68 0.49
CA ILE A 231 8.99 -17.75 0.04
C ILE A 231 9.76 -17.32 -1.22
N ALA A 232 9.09 -16.70 -2.19
CA ALA A 232 9.73 -16.18 -3.40
C ALA A 232 10.77 -15.09 -3.06
N ILE A 233 10.47 -14.18 -2.13
CA ILE A 233 11.42 -13.17 -1.64
C ILE A 233 12.64 -13.84 -1.02
N TYR A 234 12.46 -14.87 -0.18
CA TYR A 234 13.54 -15.61 0.44
C TYR A 234 14.49 -16.19 -0.59
N PHE A 235 14.01 -16.95 -1.57
CA PHE A 235 14.84 -17.53 -2.60
C PHE A 235 15.49 -16.48 -3.52
N ALA A 236 14.77 -15.41 -3.87
CA ALA A 236 15.30 -14.32 -4.67
C ALA A 236 16.45 -13.59 -3.93
N VAL A 237 16.35 -13.38 -2.62
CA VAL A 237 17.45 -12.81 -1.80
C VAL A 237 18.65 -13.71 -1.84
N LEU A 238 18.49 -15.01 -1.59
CA LEU A 238 19.62 -15.95 -1.57
C LEU A 238 20.27 -16.11 -2.93
N MET A 239 19.52 -15.97 -4.02
CA MET A 239 20.02 -16.07 -5.39
C MET A 239 20.79 -14.83 -5.83
N LEU A 240 20.27 -13.62 -5.55
CA LEU A 240 20.87 -12.37 -6.04
C LEU A 240 21.89 -11.77 -5.07
N PHE A 241 21.80 -12.10 -3.79
CA PHE A 241 22.70 -11.63 -2.74
C PHE A 241 23.31 -12.79 -1.94
N PRO A 242 23.96 -13.76 -2.62
CA PRO A 242 24.58 -14.88 -1.91
C PRO A 242 25.71 -14.39 -1.00
N ASP A 243 25.71 -14.86 0.26
CA ASP A 243 26.78 -14.56 1.22
C ASP A 243 26.83 -15.65 2.31
N ARG A 244 27.86 -15.61 3.14
CA ARG A 244 28.05 -16.50 4.29
C ARG A 244 28.51 -15.68 5.49
N ALA A 245 27.88 -15.92 6.66
CA ALA A 245 28.30 -15.30 7.91
C ALA A 245 29.70 -15.79 8.30
N GLU A 246 30.57 -14.88 8.70
CA GLU A 246 31.94 -15.16 9.12
C GLU A 246 32.07 -15.43 10.63
N GLY A 247 31.02 -15.98 11.21
CA GLY A 247 30.95 -16.29 12.66
C GLY A 247 30.43 -15.13 13.51
N SER A 248 29.51 -15.43 14.40
CA SER A 248 29.03 -14.45 15.38
C SER A 248 29.78 -14.63 16.69
N THR A 249 30.41 -13.56 17.18
CA THR A 249 31.00 -13.49 18.53
C THR A 249 30.03 -12.90 19.56
N ALA A 250 28.79 -12.63 19.16
CA ALA A 250 27.85 -11.92 20.02
C ALA A 250 26.98 -12.88 20.85
N LYS A 251 27.05 -12.71 22.16
CA LYS A 251 26.15 -13.32 23.13
C LYS A 251 24.69 -13.02 22.79
N THR A 252 23.81 -14.02 22.92
CA THR A 252 22.36 -13.88 22.91
C THR A 252 21.93 -12.66 23.73
N ALA A 253 21.21 -11.75 23.11
CA ALA A 253 20.66 -10.60 23.81
C ALA A 253 19.77 -11.11 24.96
N HIS A 254 20.12 -10.80 26.20
CA HIS A 254 19.27 -11.07 27.35
C HIS A 254 17.95 -10.34 27.14
N THR A 255 16.86 -11.07 26.98
CA THR A 255 15.52 -10.48 26.89
C THR A 255 15.15 -9.94 28.28
N THR A 256 15.19 -8.62 28.42
CA THR A 256 14.65 -7.97 29.62
C THR A 256 13.15 -8.31 29.77
N PRO A 257 12.61 -8.38 30.99
CA PRO A 257 11.17 -8.56 31.21
C PRO A 257 10.35 -7.52 30.43
N MET A 258 9.14 -7.89 30.01
CA MET A 258 8.23 -6.96 29.33
C MET A 258 7.81 -5.85 30.29
N THR A 259 7.88 -4.62 29.82
CA THR A 259 7.36 -3.44 30.55
C THR A 259 5.84 -3.51 30.67
N ARG A 260 5.24 -2.68 31.54
CA ARG A 260 3.79 -2.54 31.66
C ARG A 260 3.18 -2.16 30.29
N ASP A 261 3.75 -1.18 29.63
CA ASP A 261 3.25 -0.65 28.37
C ASP A 261 3.31 -1.70 27.25
N GLU A 262 4.38 -2.49 27.17
CA GLU A 262 4.47 -3.60 26.22
C GLU A 262 3.39 -4.67 26.48
N LYS A 263 3.11 -4.99 27.75
CA LYS A 263 2.05 -5.95 28.10
C LYS A 263 0.67 -5.43 27.73
N VAL A 264 0.35 -4.18 28.10
CA VAL A 264 -0.94 -3.54 27.80
C VAL A 264 -1.15 -3.47 26.30
N LEU A 265 -0.14 -3.01 25.56
CA LEU A 265 -0.23 -2.97 24.09
C LEU A 265 -0.41 -4.37 23.49
N SER A 266 0.28 -5.38 24.03
CA SER A 266 0.10 -6.76 23.56
C SER A 266 -1.34 -7.24 23.71
N TYR A 267 -2.02 -6.93 24.84
CA TYR A 267 -3.43 -7.24 25.02
C TYR A 267 -4.31 -6.50 24.04
N VAL A 268 -4.09 -5.18 23.84
CA VAL A 268 -4.83 -4.38 22.85
C VAL A 268 -4.69 -5.00 21.45
N LEU A 269 -3.48 -5.37 21.04
CA LEU A 269 -3.23 -5.95 19.72
C LEU A 269 -3.88 -7.34 19.57
N VAL A 270 -3.78 -8.20 20.58
CA VAL A 270 -4.41 -9.54 20.55
C VAL A 270 -5.93 -9.42 20.43
N ILE A 271 -6.55 -8.51 21.22
CA ILE A 271 -8.00 -8.27 21.16
C ILE A 271 -8.38 -7.72 19.77
N THR A 272 -7.62 -6.75 19.26
CA THR A 272 -7.85 -6.16 17.93
C THR A 272 -7.81 -7.23 16.84
N LEU A 273 -6.77 -8.07 16.84
CA LEU A 273 -6.62 -9.15 15.86
C LEU A 273 -7.72 -10.21 15.99
N ALA A 274 -8.11 -10.55 17.23
CA ALA A 274 -9.22 -11.48 17.46
C ALA A 274 -10.55 -10.92 16.93
N LEU A 275 -10.83 -9.65 17.18
CA LEU A 275 -12.02 -8.99 16.64
C LEU A 275 -11.98 -8.92 15.11
N TRP A 276 -10.85 -8.64 14.50
CA TRP A 276 -10.74 -8.69 13.03
C TRP A 276 -10.93 -10.10 12.47
N ALA A 277 -10.37 -11.12 13.12
CA ALA A 277 -10.52 -12.50 12.68
C ALA A 277 -11.97 -13.02 12.81
N LEU A 278 -12.74 -12.45 13.72
CA LEU A 278 -14.12 -12.82 14.00
C LEU A 278 -15.14 -11.85 13.37
N ASP A 279 -14.72 -10.97 12.45
CA ASP A 279 -15.59 -9.97 11.84
C ASP A 279 -16.78 -10.60 11.08
N PHE A 280 -16.60 -11.80 10.54
CA PHE A 280 -17.66 -12.59 9.91
C PHE A 280 -18.78 -12.97 10.87
N TRP A 281 -18.53 -13.01 12.19
CA TRP A 281 -19.49 -13.39 13.21
C TRP A 281 -20.23 -12.19 13.80
N HIS A 282 -19.52 -11.14 14.16
CA HIS A 282 -20.11 -9.98 14.85
C HIS A 282 -20.47 -8.82 13.90
N GLY A 283 -20.02 -8.83 12.63
CA GLY A 283 -20.35 -7.83 11.63
C GLY A 283 -19.78 -6.41 11.89
N ILE A 284 -18.91 -6.23 12.91
CA ILE A 284 -18.30 -4.94 13.21
C ILE A 284 -17.21 -4.67 12.17
N SER A 285 -17.30 -3.51 11.50
CA SER A 285 -16.27 -3.11 10.54
C SER A 285 -14.88 -3.07 11.18
N PRO A 286 -13.84 -3.60 10.50
CA PRO A 286 -12.45 -3.51 10.95
C PRO A 286 -12.00 -2.09 11.29
N ALA A 287 -12.62 -1.07 10.70
CA ALA A 287 -12.33 0.33 10.94
C ALA A 287 -12.65 0.76 12.37
N TRP A 288 -13.81 0.37 12.85
CA TRP A 288 -14.25 0.74 14.22
C TRP A 288 -13.42 0.04 15.28
N VAL A 289 -13.01 -1.20 15.00
CA VAL A 289 -12.09 -1.95 15.86
C VAL A 289 -10.73 -1.25 15.94
N ALA A 290 -10.16 -0.85 14.79
CA ALA A 290 -8.88 -0.12 14.76
C ALA A 290 -8.96 1.24 15.45
N LEU A 291 -10.05 1.99 15.19
CA LEU A 291 -10.26 3.30 15.82
C LEU A 291 -10.38 3.14 17.35
N SER A 292 -11.15 2.15 17.82
CA SER A 292 -11.29 1.86 19.25
C SER A 292 -9.95 1.49 19.89
N ALA A 293 -9.14 0.65 19.22
CA ALA A 293 -7.79 0.32 19.67
C ALA A 293 -6.91 1.58 19.75
N GLY A 294 -6.97 2.47 18.76
CA GLY A 294 -6.29 3.75 18.77
C GLY A 294 -6.72 4.64 19.94
N VAL A 295 -8.02 4.75 20.17
CA VAL A 295 -8.58 5.52 21.31
C VAL A 295 -8.08 4.94 22.64
N VAL A 296 -8.11 3.61 22.81
CA VAL A 296 -7.57 2.96 24.04
C VAL A 296 -6.11 3.32 24.25
N CYS A 297 -5.29 3.38 23.19
CA CYS A 297 -3.87 3.77 23.31
C CYS A 297 -3.68 5.23 23.77
N LEU A 298 -4.67 6.10 23.58
CA LEU A 298 -4.65 7.52 23.94
C LEU A 298 -5.28 7.80 25.31
N LEU A 299 -6.02 6.84 25.90
CA LEU A 299 -6.75 7.07 27.17
C LEU A 299 -5.81 7.44 28.31
N PRO A 300 -6.17 8.47 29.10
CA PRO A 300 -5.46 8.79 30.35
C PRO A 300 -5.37 7.57 31.28
N GLY A 301 -4.19 7.30 31.82
CA GLY A 301 -3.92 6.14 32.69
C GLY A 301 -3.49 4.88 31.93
N ILE A 302 -3.79 4.77 30.61
CA ILE A 302 -3.18 3.79 29.70
C ILE A 302 -1.93 4.40 29.09
N ASP A 303 -2.04 5.61 28.51
CA ASP A 303 -0.94 6.48 28.05
C ASP A 303 0.10 5.78 27.13
N LEU A 304 -0.34 4.82 26.31
CA LEU A 304 0.55 4.17 25.32
C LEU A 304 0.99 5.12 24.22
N VAL A 305 0.20 6.16 23.94
CA VAL A 305 0.54 7.28 23.08
C VAL A 305 0.25 8.57 23.84
N SER A 306 1.29 9.35 24.13
CA SER A 306 1.12 10.64 24.79
C SER A 306 0.53 11.68 23.82
N LYS A 307 0.03 12.80 24.36
CA LYS A 307 -0.42 13.95 23.56
C LYS A 307 0.70 14.44 22.63
N ASP A 308 1.92 14.53 23.13
CA ASP A 308 3.07 14.99 22.34
C ASP A 308 3.44 13.99 21.23
N ASP A 309 3.41 12.68 21.52
CA ASP A 309 3.61 11.67 20.49
C ASP A 309 2.56 11.74 19.40
N PHE A 310 1.28 11.93 19.78
CA PHE A 310 0.22 12.10 18.80
C PHE A 310 0.43 13.35 17.96
N MET A 311 0.72 14.51 18.57
CA MET A 311 0.90 15.76 17.85
C MET A 311 2.14 15.79 16.94
N THR A 312 3.20 15.05 17.28
CA THR A 312 4.49 15.10 16.54
C THR A 312 4.70 13.93 15.59
N ARG A 313 4.11 12.77 15.87
CA ARG A 313 4.36 11.53 15.09
C ARG A 313 3.16 11.07 14.27
N PHE A 314 1.97 11.63 14.52
CA PHE A 314 0.78 11.26 13.75
C PHE A 314 0.89 11.78 12.31
N ASN A 315 0.79 10.87 11.35
CA ASN A 315 0.94 11.21 9.93
C ASN A 315 -0.37 11.76 9.34
N THR A 316 -0.69 13.00 9.70
CA THR A 316 -1.85 13.73 9.16
C THR A 316 -1.82 13.82 7.63
N ALA A 317 -0.63 13.90 7.04
CA ALA A 317 -0.45 13.96 5.59
C ALA A 317 -1.05 12.73 4.89
N SER A 318 -0.85 11.53 5.45
CA SER A 318 -1.46 10.30 4.90
C SER A 318 -2.98 10.31 5.01
N VAL A 319 -3.55 10.87 6.07
CA VAL A 319 -5.00 10.98 6.26
C VAL A 319 -5.61 11.90 5.20
N ILE A 320 -5.02 13.08 5.00
CA ILE A 320 -5.46 14.05 3.96
C ILE A 320 -5.34 13.43 2.57
N TYR A 321 -4.23 12.75 2.28
CA TYR A 321 -4.02 12.06 1.01
C TYR A 321 -5.10 11.03 0.73
N ILE A 322 -5.39 10.13 1.67
CA ILE A 322 -6.41 9.09 1.51
C ILE A 322 -7.79 9.72 1.32
N ALA A 323 -8.16 10.71 2.13
CA ALA A 323 -9.42 11.42 1.97
C ALA A 323 -9.56 12.03 0.57
N ALA A 324 -8.51 12.69 0.08
CA ALA A 324 -8.51 13.31 -1.25
C ALA A 324 -8.64 12.28 -2.37
N VAL A 325 -7.89 11.17 -2.31
CA VAL A 325 -7.94 10.11 -3.33
C VAL A 325 -9.33 9.46 -3.41
N LEU A 326 -9.96 9.19 -2.26
CA LEU A 326 -11.32 8.64 -2.21
C LEU A 326 -12.35 9.64 -2.79
N SER A 327 -12.17 10.92 -2.53
CA SER A 327 -13.02 11.98 -3.09
C SER A 327 -12.80 12.16 -4.60
N VAL A 328 -11.57 12.02 -5.10
CA VAL A 328 -11.30 11.99 -6.56
C VAL A 328 -12.10 10.87 -7.22
N ALA A 329 -12.11 9.67 -6.63
CA ALA A 329 -12.86 8.54 -7.15
C ALA A 329 -14.37 8.82 -7.20
N ALA A 330 -14.92 9.46 -6.16
CA ALA A 330 -16.33 9.88 -6.15
C ALA A 330 -16.63 10.90 -7.28
N ILE A 331 -15.74 11.87 -7.50
CA ILE A 331 -15.91 12.86 -8.58
C ILE A 331 -15.78 12.20 -9.97
N ILE A 332 -14.93 11.19 -10.16
CA ILE A 332 -14.84 10.45 -11.45
C ILE A 332 -16.21 9.88 -11.83
N VAL A 333 -16.93 9.33 -10.85
CA VAL A 333 -18.27 8.75 -11.09
C VAL A 333 -19.34 9.84 -11.25
N ASP A 334 -19.39 10.80 -10.33
CA ASP A 334 -20.42 11.86 -10.33
C ASP A 334 -20.34 12.74 -11.58
N SER A 335 -19.13 13.11 -12.02
CA SER A 335 -18.93 13.94 -13.19
C SER A 335 -19.21 13.21 -14.53
N GLY A 336 -19.30 11.86 -14.51
CA GLY A 336 -19.45 11.06 -15.73
C GLY A 336 -18.16 10.84 -16.51
N VAL A 337 -17.01 11.37 -16.07
CA VAL A 337 -15.69 11.16 -16.71
C VAL A 337 -15.36 9.68 -16.82
N GLY A 338 -15.68 8.89 -15.77
CA GLY A 338 -15.47 7.45 -15.75
C GLY A 338 -16.15 6.75 -16.93
N ARG A 339 -17.43 7.07 -17.18
CA ARG A 339 -18.21 6.50 -18.28
C ARG A 339 -17.61 6.83 -19.65
N GLU A 340 -17.21 8.10 -19.86
CA GLU A 340 -16.61 8.54 -21.10
C GLU A 340 -15.26 7.89 -21.41
N LEU A 341 -14.44 7.67 -20.37
CA LEU A 341 -13.18 6.97 -20.50
C LEU A 341 -13.39 5.46 -20.73
N ALA A 342 -14.30 4.84 -19.97
CA ALA A 342 -14.63 3.42 -20.13
C ALA A 342 -15.08 3.12 -21.56
N ALA A 343 -15.99 3.92 -22.13
CA ALA A 343 -16.48 3.74 -23.49
C ALA A 343 -15.36 3.73 -24.56
N ARG A 344 -14.23 4.39 -24.29
CA ARG A 344 -13.09 4.46 -25.22
C ARG A 344 -12.01 3.41 -24.95
N ILE A 345 -11.82 3.02 -23.70
CA ILE A 345 -10.72 2.12 -23.29
C ILE A 345 -11.16 0.65 -23.37
N LEU A 346 -12.38 0.32 -22.94
CA LEU A 346 -12.87 -1.07 -22.88
C LEU A 346 -12.79 -1.81 -24.22
N PRO A 347 -13.17 -1.19 -25.37
CA PRO A 347 -13.08 -1.88 -26.68
C PRO A 347 -11.66 -2.23 -27.11
N LEU A 348 -10.64 -1.63 -26.46
CA LEU A 348 -9.23 -1.92 -26.76
C LEU A 348 -8.69 -3.10 -25.94
N LEU A 349 -9.44 -3.56 -24.92
CA LEU A 349 -9.01 -4.63 -24.05
C LEU A 349 -9.58 -5.98 -24.55
N PRO A 350 -8.79 -7.08 -24.50
CA PRO A 350 -9.25 -8.41 -24.89
C PRO A 350 -10.11 -9.03 -23.78
N LEU A 351 -11.29 -8.46 -23.54
CA LEU A 351 -12.22 -8.90 -22.50
C LEU A 351 -13.39 -9.67 -23.15
N ASP A 352 -13.62 -10.91 -22.68
CA ASP A 352 -14.69 -11.78 -23.15
C ASP A 352 -15.14 -12.69 -21.99
N PRO A 353 -16.43 -12.71 -21.63
CA PRO A 353 -16.95 -13.60 -20.59
C PRO A 353 -16.60 -15.09 -20.78
N ALA A 354 -16.35 -15.52 -22.01
CA ALA A 354 -15.95 -16.90 -22.34
C ALA A 354 -14.48 -17.20 -22.01
N THR A 355 -13.64 -16.19 -21.72
CA THR A 355 -12.20 -16.36 -21.51
C THR A 355 -11.73 -15.90 -20.11
N PRO A 356 -12.10 -16.59 -19.01
CA PRO A 356 -11.80 -16.13 -17.64
C PRO A 356 -10.32 -15.93 -17.36
N ALA A 357 -9.43 -16.79 -17.88
CA ALA A 357 -7.99 -16.67 -17.66
C ALA A 357 -7.41 -15.42 -18.34
N THR A 358 -7.85 -15.11 -19.56
CA THR A 358 -7.46 -13.89 -20.28
C THR A 358 -7.97 -12.65 -19.55
N ASN A 359 -9.23 -12.64 -19.11
CA ASN A 359 -9.81 -11.56 -18.32
C ASN A 359 -9.03 -11.29 -17.05
N PHE A 360 -8.73 -12.35 -16.29
CA PHE A 360 -7.95 -12.27 -15.06
C PHE A 360 -6.56 -11.64 -15.31
N ALA A 361 -5.85 -12.13 -16.35
CA ALA A 361 -4.54 -11.60 -16.72
C ALA A 361 -4.62 -10.14 -17.19
N THR A 362 -5.65 -9.79 -17.99
CA THR A 362 -5.85 -8.42 -18.51
C THR A 362 -6.12 -7.43 -17.38
N LEU A 363 -6.99 -7.77 -16.42
CA LEU A 363 -7.31 -6.92 -15.28
C LEU A 363 -6.08 -6.68 -14.40
N ILE A 364 -5.29 -7.73 -14.13
CA ILE A 364 -4.04 -7.60 -13.37
C ILE A 364 -3.02 -6.79 -14.16
N GLY A 365 -2.92 -7.03 -15.47
CA GLY A 365 -2.06 -6.26 -16.39
C GLY A 365 -2.39 -4.78 -16.35
N LEU A 366 -3.69 -4.42 -16.41
CA LEU A 366 -4.16 -3.04 -16.31
C LEU A 366 -3.71 -2.39 -14.98
N GLY A 367 -3.88 -3.09 -13.85
CA GLY A 367 -3.40 -2.64 -12.55
C GLY A 367 -1.88 -2.48 -12.52
N SER A 368 -1.14 -3.45 -13.07
CA SER A 368 0.32 -3.42 -13.12
C SER A 368 0.85 -2.25 -13.96
N VAL A 369 0.27 -2.02 -15.13
CA VAL A 369 0.63 -0.89 -16.02
C VAL A 369 0.33 0.44 -15.33
N THR A 370 -0.83 0.59 -14.70
CA THR A 370 -1.16 1.78 -13.91
C THR A 370 -0.13 2.02 -12.81
N GLY A 371 0.27 0.97 -12.10
CA GLY A 371 1.30 1.05 -11.05
C GLY A 371 2.70 1.40 -11.58
N ILE A 372 3.04 1.01 -12.82
CA ILE A 372 4.30 1.40 -13.47
C ILE A 372 4.26 2.87 -13.90
N LEU A 373 3.14 3.32 -14.46
CA LEU A 373 3.02 4.69 -14.96
C LEU A 373 2.94 5.74 -13.84
N ALA A 374 2.42 5.34 -12.68
CA ALA A 374 2.32 6.22 -11.51
C ALA A 374 3.03 5.61 -10.29
N THR A 375 2.29 4.97 -9.39
CA THR A 375 2.82 4.23 -8.22
C THR A 375 1.80 3.17 -7.81
N ALA A 376 2.18 2.24 -6.93
CA ALA A 376 1.25 1.23 -6.43
C ALA A 376 -0.03 1.80 -5.76
N PRO A 377 0.05 2.89 -4.94
CA PRO A 377 -1.15 3.54 -4.39
C PRO A 377 -2.11 4.15 -5.42
N SER A 378 -1.63 4.48 -6.62
CA SER A 378 -2.47 5.06 -7.68
C SER A 378 -3.44 4.05 -8.29
N VAL A 379 -3.12 2.76 -8.26
CA VAL A 379 -3.96 1.70 -8.84
C VAL A 379 -5.36 1.68 -8.23
N PRO A 380 -5.51 1.56 -6.90
CA PRO A 380 -6.82 1.57 -6.25
C PRO A 380 -7.50 2.95 -6.23
N ALA A 381 -6.79 4.01 -6.63
CA ALA A 381 -7.37 5.34 -6.82
C ALA A 381 -8.01 5.51 -8.19
N VAL A 382 -7.40 4.92 -9.23
CA VAL A 382 -7.75 5.15 -10.64
C VAL A 382 -8.72 4.11 -11.18
N LEU A 383 -8.50 2.82 -10.87
CA LEU A 383 -9.22 1.73 -11.55
C LEU A 383 -10.62 1.41 -10.99
N PRO A 384 -10.90 1.51 -9.68
CA PRO A 384 -12.21 1.15 -9.16
C PRO A 384 -13.41 1.87 -9.79
N PRO A 385 -13.32 3.16 -10.21
CA PRO A 385 -14.43 3.81 -10.92
C PRO A 385 -14.87 3.10 -12.20
N PHE A 386 -14.01 2.26 -12.81
CA PHE A 386 -14.30 1.48 -14.01
C PHE A 386 -14.69 0.03 -13.68
N ALA A 387 -14.71 -0.36 -12.40
CA ALA A 387 -14.86 -1.77 -12.03
C ALA A 387 -16.21 -2.35 -12.44
N GLN A 388 -17.29 -1.58 -12.45
CA GLN A 388 -18.60 -2.03 -12.87
C GLN A 388 -18.64 -2.33 -14.38
N ASP A 389 -18.03 -1.48 -15.19
CA ASP A 389 -17.95 -1.69 -16.65
C ASP A 389 -17.05 -2.88 -16.96
N LEU A 390 -15.92 -3.01 -16.26
CA LEU A 390 -15.04 -4.17 -16.37
C LEU A 390 -15.72 -5.47 -15.90
N ALA A 391 -16.56 -5.42 -14.88
CA ALA A 391 -17.35 -6.58 -14.42
C ALA A 391 -18.33 -7.03 -15.52
N THR A 392 -19.01 -6.09 -16.15
CA THR A 392 -19.92 -6.37 -17.27
C THR A 392 -19.17 -6.97 -18.47
N ALA A 393 -18.02 -6.39 -18.83
CA ALA A 393 -17.22 -6.86 -19.98
C ALA A 393 -16.58 -8.24 -19.77
N THR A 394 -16.22 -8.58 -18.52
CA THR A 394 -15.57 -9.86 -18.19
C THR A 394 -16.53 -10.95 -17.75
N GLY A 395 -17.77 -10.59 -17.36
CA GLY A 395 -18.70 -11.49 -16.69
C GLY A 395 -18.31 -11.85 -15.24
N PHE A 396 -17.29 -11.19 -14.68
CA PHE A 396 -16.87 -11.42 -13.30
C PHE A 396 -17.73 -10.65 -12.30
N PRO A 397 -17.95 -11.20 -11.08
CA PRO A 397 -18.51 -10.42 -9.99
C PRO A 397 -17.69 -9.15 -9.74
N LEU A 398 -18.35 -8.04 -9.40
CA LEU A 398 -17.70 -6.75 -9.13
C LEU A 398 -16.59 -6.86 -8.07
N VAL A 399 -16.84 -7.64 -7.00
CA VAL A 399 -15.82 -7.92 -5.97
C VAL A 399 -14.60 -8.58 -6.57
N THR A 400 -14.76 -9.54 -7.47
CA THR A 400 -13.64 -10.22 -8.14
C THR A 400 -12.81 -9.24 -8.95
N VAL A 401 -13.42 -8.35 -9.72
CA VAL A 401 -12.72 -7.31 -10.48
C VAL A 401 -11.90 -6.43 -9.54
N LEU A 402 -12.51 -5.92 -8.47
CA LEU A 402 -11.81 -5.08 -7.48
C LEU A 402 -10.61 -5.82 -6.85
N MET A 403 -10.77 -7.12 -6.54
CA MET A 403 -9.69 -7.92 -5.98
C MET A 403 -8.54 -8.18 -6.97
N THR A 404 -8.79 -8.21 -8.30
CA THR A 404 -7.70 -8.33 -9.29
C THR A 404 -6.75 -7.12 -9.25
N PHE A 405 -7.23 -5.94 -8.88
CA PHE A 405 -6.38 -4.75 -8.73
C PHE A 405 -5.35 -4.91 -7.61
N VAL A 406 -5.69 -5.68 -6.56
CA VAL A 406 -4.74 -6.05 -5.49
C VAL A 406 -3.54 -6.82 -6.06
N LEU A 407 -3.80 -7.79 -6.93
CA LEU A 407 -2.75 -8.54 -7.62
C LEU A 407 -1.95 -7.62 -8.55
N GLY A 408 -2.61 -6.65 -9.19
CA GLY A 408 -1.99 -5.65 -10.04
C GLY A 408 -0.93 -4.82 -9.30
N TYR A 409 -1.30 -4.14 -8.20
CA TYR A 409 -0.32 -3.33 -7.44
C TYR A 409 0.62 -4.15 -6.55
N SER A 410 0.32 -5.43 -6.30
CA SER A 410 1.27 -6.35 -5.65
C SER A 410 2.42 -6.78 -6.56
N THR A 411 2.23 -6.64 -7.90
CA THR A 411 3.21 -7.01 -8.92
C THR A 411 4.09 -5.80 -9.23
N MET A 412 5.14 -5.64 -8.42
CA MET A 412 6.04 -4.50 -8.51
C MET A 412 7.23 -4.82 -9.41
N PHE A 413 7.43 -4.01 -10.45
CA PHE A 413 8.56 -4.12 -11.40
C PHE A 413 9.76 -3.27 -10.99
N LEU A 414 9.52 -2.06 -10.53
CA LEU A 414 10.56 -1.09 -10.23
C LEU A 414 10.41 -0.52 -8.81
N PRO A 415 11.52 -0.24 -8.12
CA PRO A 415 11.49 0.19 -6.71
C PRO A 415 10.69 1.47 -6.45
N TYR A 416 10.67 2.41 -7.40
CA TYR A 416 9.97 3.69 -7.22
C TYR A 416 8.45 3.55 -7.09
N GLN A 417 7.87 2.44 -7.56
CA GLN A 417 6.44 2.18 -7.44
C GLN A 417 5.97 2.14 -5.97
N VAL A 418 6.89 1.94 -5.03
CA VAL A 418 6.62 1.82 -3.59
C VAL A 418 7.56 2.74 -2.82
N PRO A 419 7.13 3.95 -2.40
CA PRO A 419 7.97 4.89 -1.69
C PRO A 419 8.68 4.33 -0.46
N PRO A 420 8.07 3.52 0.42
CA PRO A 420 8.77 2.87 1.53
C PRO A 420 9.96 1.99 1.09
N LEU A 421 9.88 1.34 -0.06
CA LEU A 421 10.98 0.56 -0.59
C LEU A 421 12.17 1.45 -0.99
N VAL A 422 11.90 2.60 -1.59
CA VAL A 422 12.95 3.58 -1.93
C VAL A 422 13.68 4.03 -0.68
N VAL A 423 12.95 4.34 0.39
CA VAL A 423 13.53 4.73 1.69
C VAL A 423 14.39 3.59 2.27
N ALA A 424 13.90 2.34 2.23
CA ALA A 424 14.68 1.19 2.69
C ALA A 424 15.99 1.01 1.91
N ILE A 425 15.94 1.17 0.60
CA ILE A 425 17.11 1.09 -0.30
C ILE A 425 18.13 2.18 0.04
N GLN A 426 17.67 3.41 0.26
CA GLN A 426 18.53 4.54 0.62
C GLN A 426 19.19 4.33 1.99
N LEU A 427 18.42 4.01 3.01
CA LEU A 427 18.92 3.73 4.36
C LEU A 427 19.91 2.56 4.40
N GLY A 428 19.64 1.54 3.59
CA GLY A 428 20.47 0.33 3.50
C GLY A 428 21.66 0.43 2.56
N GLY A 429 21.85 1.55 1.85
CA GLY A 429 22.94 1.74 0.89
C GLY A 429 22.87 0.81 -0.33
N VAL A 430 21.68 0.27 -0.65
CA VAL A 430 21.49 -0.63 -1.81
C VAL A 430 21.37 0.21 -3.08
N SER A 431 22.16 -0.10 -4.11
CA SER A 431 22.06 0.63 -5.37
C SER A 431 20.72 0.34 -6.08
N LEU A 432 20.16 1.36 -6.75
CA LEU A 432 18.90 1.24 -7.51
C LEU A 432 18.97 0.12 -8.56
N ARG A 433 20.15 -0.12 -9.16
CA ARG A 433 20.36 -1.20 -10.13
C ARG A 433 20.21 -2.59 -9.50
N LYS A 434 20.76 -2.81 -8.29
CA LYS A 434 20.61 -4.07 -7.56
C LYS A 434 19.16 -4.28 -7.13
N ALA A 435 18.54 -3.25 -6.58
CA ALA A 435 17.14 -3.30 -6.18
C ALA A 435 16.19 -3.52 -7.38
N GLY A 436 16.42 -2.84 -8.52
CA GLY A 436 15.64 -3.03 -9.74
C GLY A 436 15.76 -4.46 -10.31
N ARG A 437 16.95 -5.05 -10.32
CA ARG A 437 17.11 -6.46 -10.70
C ARG A 437 16.32 -7.40 -9.79
N PHE A 438 16.32 -7.11 -8.50
CA PHE A 438 15.60 -7.90 -7.51
C PHE A 438 14.08 -7.81 -7.70
N THR A 439 13.55 -6.59 -7.88
CA THR A 439 12.11 -6.38 -8.10
C THR A 439 11.64 -6.98 -9.42
N LEU A 440 12.43 -6.87 -10.49
CA LEU A 440 12.13 -7.51 -11.79
C LEU A 440 12.10 -9.03 -11.69
N LEU A 441 13.04 -9.64 -10.96
CA LEU A 441 13.00 -11.09 -10.71
C LEU A 441 11.72 -11.49 -9.96
N LEU A 442 11.36 -10.73 -8.90
CA LEU A 442 10.14 -11.00 -8.14
C LEU A 442 8.87 -10.77 -8.98
N ALA A 443 8.86 -9.78 -9.87
CA ALA A 443 7.76 -9.59 -10.82
C ALA A 443 7.64 -10.78 -11.76
N ALA A 444 8.75 -11.26 -12.33
CA ALA A 444 8.76 -12.44 -13.19
C ALA A 444 8.27 -13.70 -12.46
N LEU A 445 8.75 -13.96 -11.24
CA LEU A 445 8.27 -15.07 -10.42
C LEU A 445 6.78 -14.93 -10.08
N THR A 446 6.32 -13.71 -9.85
CA THR A 446 4.90 -13.45 -9.58
C THR A 446 4.07 -13.78 -10.80
N ILE A 447 4.42 -13.24 -11.96
CA ILE A 447 3.67 -13.44 -13.20
C ILE A 447 3.66 -14.91 -13.62
N LEU A 448 4.81 -15.58 -13.56
CA LEU A 448 4.95 -16.95 -14.06
C LEU A 448 4.36 -18.01 -13.12
N PHE A 449 4.38 -17.76 -11.80
CA PHE A 449 4.00 -18.79 -10.83
C PHE A 449 2.87 -18.35 -9.89
N LEU A 450 2.95 -17.15 -9.30
CA LEU A 450 2.01 -16.76 -8.27
C LEU A 450 0.66 -16.30 -8.85
N LEU A 451 0.62 -15.64 -10.01
CA LEU A 451 -0.65 -15.27 -10.63
C LEU A 451 -1.43 -16.48 -11.15
N PRO A 452 -0.83 -17.47 -11.86
CA PRO A 452 -1.51 -18.71 -12.19
C PRO A 452 -2.01 -19.46 -10.95
N LEU A 453 -1.20 -19.52 -9.88
CA LEU A 453 -1.61 -20.14 -8.63
C LEU A 453 -2.76 -19.37 -7.95
N SER A 454 -2.74 -18.03 -8.02
CA SER A 454 -3.84 -17.18 -7.53
C SER A 454 -5.13 -17.44 -8.33
N PHE A 455 -5.03 -17.59 -9.65
CA PHE A 455 -6.18 -17.92 -10.50
C PHE A 455 -6.82 -19.26 -10.07
N LEU A 456 -6.02 -20.31 -9.88
CA LEU A 456 -6.50 -21.61 -9.41
C LEU A 456 -7.10 -21.53 -8.00
N TRP A 457 -6.46 -20.80 -7.10
CA TRP A 457 -6.94 -20.58 -5.74
C TRP A 457 -8.29 -19.86 -5.71
N TRP A 458 -8.44 -18.81 -6.52
CA TRP A 458 -9.68 -18.05 -6.61
C TRP A 458 -10.82 -18.86 -7.24
N ARG A 459 -10.51 -19.73 -8.22
CA ARG A 459 -11.49 -20.70 -8.72
C ARG A 459 -11.93 -21.68 -7.64
N PHE A 460 -10.99 -22.20 -6.87
CA PHE A 460 -11.30 -23.10 -5.74
C PHE A 460 -12.20 -22.43 -4.70
N LEU A 461 -12.02 -21.15 -4.44
CA LEU A 461 -12.84 -20.35 -3.51
C LEU A 461 -14.17 -19.87 -4.12
N GLY A 462 -14.43 -20.09 -5.41
CA GLY A 462 -15.66 -19.65 -6.10
C GLY A 462 -15.69 -18.16 -6.49
N TYR A 463 -14.56 -17.46 -6.48
CA TYR A 463 -14.47 -16.09 -6.97
C TYR A 463 -14.37 -16.00 -8.50
N LEU A 464 -13.94 -17.05 -9.15
CA LEU A 464 -13.83 -17.17 -10.61
C LEU A 464 -14.61 -18.40 -11.10
N PRO A 465 -15.18 -18.35 -12.34
CA PRO A 465 -15.86 -19.45 -12.96
C PRO A 465 -14.96 -20.64 -13.29
#